data_7313db8a0ecfc0ff0dc6662b84ab5d36
#
_entry.id   7313db8a0ecfc0ff0dc6662b84ab5d36
#
_cell.length_a   1.000
_cell.length_b   1.000
_cell.length_c   1.000
_cell.angle_alpha   90.00
_cell.angle_beta   90.00
_cell.angle_gamma   90.00
#
_symmetry.space_group_name_H-M   'P 1'
#
loop_
_entity.id
_entity.type
_entity.pdbx_description
1 polymer ?
#
loop_
_entity_poly.entity_id
_entity_poly.type
_entity_poly.pdbx_seq_one_letter_code
_entity_poly.pdbx_strand_id
1 'polypeptide(L)'
;MKNILKKLALLAIPVLLWLAFFIAFEPNNYFWLKASATSSQPVARVRAYQQNPGTNLILGDSRLAHFDMGLVDSLSGQSWQNLAFGGASLKETLDLADYLLDSGHDTDTLLVEVSFYTLNAGYNTDRFATLEETLNNPLAYCFNLEYNVNALTVAMDTLRGTPDTIESGDWVEADYLADDGTVLPLHRKLYDYTATITPRCKSWALNDEQFNRLHTLARRCQSEGVRLIVVLPPMADNVRTEVCDVFGITETMQGTVLPTLAAWADECGFTLLDYEWGGSVITDDDKQFFDGFHLDERYGL
;
A
#
# COMPACT_ATOMS: atom_id res chain seq x y z
N MET A 1 -11.10 4.95 52.36
CA MET A 1 -11.34 4.25 51.09
C MET A 1 -12.37 4.95 50.17
N LYS A 2 -13.61 5.23 50.60
CA LYS A 2 -14.65 5.88 49.75
C LYS A 2 -14.19 7.21 49.09
N ASN A 3 -13.46 8.07 49.83
CA ASN A 3 -12.97 9.34 49.28
C ASN A 3 -11.84 9.19 48.24
N ILE A 4 -11.01 8.14 48.35
CA ILE A 4 -9.97 7.82 47.39
C ILE A 4 -10.62 7.33 46.10
N LEU A 5 -11.58 6.40 46.18
CA LEU A 5 -12.34 5.91 45.03
C LEU A 5 -13.07 7.00 44.27
N LYS A 6 -13.68 7.97 45.00
CA LYS A 6 -14.31 9.17 44.38
C LYS A 6 -13.30 10.05 43.63
N LYS A 7 -12.11 10.28 44.20
CA LYS A 7 -11.07 11.04 43.51
C LYS A 7 -10.54 10.31 42.29
N LEU A 8 -10.33 9.00 42.36
CA LEU A 8 -9.92 8.18 41.22
C LEU A 8 -10.98 8.19 40.14
N ALA A 9 -12.27 8.06 40.49
CA ALA A 9 -13.36 8.14 39.51
C ALA A 9 -13.41 9.51 38.82
N LEU A 10 -13.20 10.62 39.55
CA LEU A 10 -13.14 11.95 38.97
C LEU A 10 -11.95 12.13 38.02
N LEU A 11 -10.80 11.53 38.33
CA LEU A 11 -9.62 11.56 37.47
C LEU A 11 -9.80 10.67 36.20
N ALA A 12 -10.63 9.66 36.29
CA ALA A 12 -10.92 8.81 35.14
C ALA A 12 -11.86 9.48 34.11
N ILE A 13 -12.68 10.45 34.50
CA ILE A 13 -13.64 11.11 33.59
C ILE A 13 -12.97 11.71 32.34
N PRO A 14 -11.91 12.51 32.42
CA PRO A 14 -11.27 13.06 31.23
C PRO A 14 -10.75 11.97 30.29
N VAL A 15 -10.20 10.89 30.85
CA VAL A 15 -9.69 9.75 30.05
C VAL A 15 -10.84 9.01 29.35
N LEU A 16 -11.95 8.79 30.06
CA LEU A 16 -13.12 8.16 29.47
C LEU A 16 -13.77 9.02 28.39
N LEU A 17 -13.83 10.33 28.57
CA LEU A 17 -14.33 11.26 27.56
C LEU A 17 -13.44 11.27 26.33
N TRP A 18 -12.11 11.27 26.52
CA TRP A 18 -11.16 11.19 25.42
C TRP A 18 -11.28 9.84 24.69
N LEU A 19 -11.37 8.72 25.38
CA LEU A 19 -11.57 7.40 24.76
C LEU A 19 -12.88 7.35 23.96
N ALA A 20 -13.97 7.88 24.51
CA ALA A 20 -15.24 7.95 23.82
C ALA A 20 -15.16 8.79 22.54
N PHE A 21 -14.50 9.96 22.63
CA PHE A 21 -14.20 10.81 21.48
C PHE A 21 -13.36 10.06 20.44
N PHE A 22 -12.23 9.48 20.86
CA PHE A 22 -11.32 8.76 19.96
C PHE A 22 -12.04 7.61 19.23
N ILE A 23 -12.75 6.76 19.96
CA ILE A 23 -13.51 5.64 19.38
C ILE A 23 -14.60 6.11 18.39
N ALA A 24 -15.24 7.23 18.69
CA ALA A 24 -16.29 7.80 17.82
C ALA A 24 -15.74 8.29 16.48
N PHE A 25 -14.55 8.90 16.49
CA PHE A 25 -14.00 9.60 15.34
C PHE A 25 -12.77 8.92 14.68
N GLU A 26 -12.19 7.86 15.27
CA GLU A 26 -11.06 7.16 14.64
C GLU A 26 -11.46 6.61 13.27
N PRO A 27 -10.66 6.82 12.21
CA PRO A 27 -11.07 6.51 10.84
C PRO A 27 -10.92 5.03 10.46
N ASN A 28 -10.14 4.25 11.24
CA ASN A 28 -9.68 2.92 10.84
C ASN A 28 -10.67 1.78 11.17
N ASN A 29 -11.80 2.11 11.81
CA ASN A 29 -12.76 1.12 12.34
C ASN A 29 -12.08 0.02 13.18
N TYR A 30 -11.07 0.41 13.95
CA TYR A 30 -10.22 -0.49 14.72
C TYR A 30 -11.04 -1.39 15.68
N PHE A 31 -12.08 -0.84 16.28
CA PHE A 31 -12.94 -1.54 17.25
C PHE A 31 -14.14 -2.23 16.59
N TRP A 32 -14.26 -2.20 15.27
CA TRP A 32 -15.40 -2.77 14.52
C TRP A 32 -16.78 -2.25 14.96
N LEU A 33 -16.83 -0.99 15.37
CA LEU A 33 -18.06 -0.34 15.84
C LEU A 33 -18.77 0.46 14.73
N LYS A 34 -18.14 0.60 13.56
CA LYS A 34 -18.67 1.27 12.38
C LYS A 34 -18.94 0.25 11.26
N ALA A 35 -19.76 0.63 10.28
CA ALA A 35 -20.05 -0.22 9.13
C ALA A 35 -18.78 -0.52 8.30
N SER A 36 -17.90 0.49 8.14
CA SER A 36 -16.62 0.39 7.43
C SER A 36 -15.62 1.39 8.00
N ALA A 37 -14.35 1.18 7.70
CA ALA A 37 -13.34 2.22 7.86
C ALA A 37 -13.57 3.33 6.83
N THR A 38 -13.17 4.56 7.18
CA THR A 38 -13.10 5.71 6.27
C THR A 38 -11.66 6.01 5.85
N SER A 39 -10.74 5.14 6.21
CA SER A 39 -9.30 5.24 5.98
C SER A 39 -8.81 4.02 5.21
N SER A 40 -7.89 4.20 4.26
CA SER A 40 -7.16 3.14 3.56
C SER A 40 -5.78 2.84 4.17
N GLN A 41 -5.52 3.37 5.37
CA GLN A 41 -4.28 3.08 6.10
C GLN A 41 -4.10 1.57 6.35
N PRO A 42 -2.85 1.10 6.48
CA PRO A 42 -2.57 -0.33 6.68
C PRO A 42 -3.35 -0.94 7.85
N VAL A 43 -3.47 -0.21 8.96
CA VAL A 43 -4.22 -0.68 10.13
C VAL A 43 -5.70 -0.91 9.82
N ALA A 44 -6.33 -0.03 9.03
CA ALA A 44 -7.73 -0.19 8.62
C ALA A 44 -7.91 -1.42 7.74
N ARG A 45 -7.03 -1.62 6.77
CA ARG A 45 -7.06 -2.77 5.84
C ARG A 45 -6.87 -4.09 6.57
N VAL A 46 -5.87 -4.17 7.45
CA VAL A 46 -5.62 -5.40 8.22
C VAL A 46 -6.74 -5.64 9.25
N ARG A 47 -7.31 -4.60 9.88
CA ARG A 47 -8.47 -4.76 10.77
C ARG A 47 -9.72 -5.26 10.02
N ALA A 48 -9.95 -4.77 8.81
CA ALA A 48 -11.02 -5.28 7.95
C ALA A 48 -10.80 -6.76 7.58
N TYR A 49 -9.56 -7.14 7.24
CA TYR A 49 -9.18 -8.54 7.01
C TYR A 49 -9.42 -9.40 8.25
N GLN A 50 -8.96 -8.96 9.43
CA GLN A 50 -9.18 -9.73 10.69
C GLN A 50 -10.68 -9.93 11.01
N GLN A 51 -11.53 -8.97 10.64
CA GLN A 51 -12.97 -9.06 10.83
C GLN A 51 -13.64 -10.02 9.85
N ASN A 52 -13.19 -10.01 8.61
CA ASN A 52 -13.74 -10.81 7.52
C ASN A 52 -12.61 -11.23 6.57
N PRO A 53 -11.88 -12.31 6.89
CA PRO A 53 -10.74 -12.74 6.10
C PRO A 53 -11.15 -13.18 4.69
N GLY A 54 -10.53 -12.56 3.65
CA GLY A 54 -10.58 -13.05 2.29
C GLY A 54 -9.49 -14.09 2.03
N THR A 55 -9.67 -14.93 1.02
CA THR A 55 -8.70 -15.96 0.64
C THR A 55 -7.80 -15.55 -0.52
N ASN A 56 -8.17 -14.53 -1.31
CA ASN A 56 -7.35 -13.97 -2.37
C ASN A 56 -6.93 -12.55 -1.96
N LEU A 57 -5.63 -12.33 -1.80
CA LEU A 57 -5.09 -11.14 -1.17
C LEU A 57 -4.17 -10.40 -2.14
N ILE A 58 -4.25 -9.07 -2.15
CA ILE A 58 -3.38 -8.16 -2.91
C ILE A 58 -2.48 -7.41 -1.94
N LEU A 59 -1.17 -7.47 -2.14
CA LEU A 59 -0.15 -6.81 -1.35
C LEU A 59 0.77 -5.99 -2.25
N GLY A 60 1.12 -4.80 -1.80
CA GLY A 60 2.00 -3.91 -2.55
C GLY A 60 1.94 -2.47 -2.07
N ASP A 61 2.41 -1.58 -2.89
CA ASP A 61 2.42 -0.15 -2.61
C ASP A 61 1.17 0.59 -3.17
N SER A 62 1.28 1.92 -3.30
CA SER A 62 0.19 2.77 -3.79
C SER A 62 -0.30 2.42 -5.20
N ARG A 63 0.51 1.80 -6.04
CA ARG A 63 0.11 1.43 -7.41
C ARG A 63 -0.97 0.36 -7.44
N LEU A 64 -0.99 -0.54 -6.44
CA LEU A 64 -2.05 -1.54 -6.29
C LEU A 64 -3.12 -1.10 -5.28
N ALA A 65 -2.81 -0.16 -4.39
CA ALA A 65 -3.72 0.23 -3.30
C ALA A 65 -5.05 0.82 -3.79
N HIS A 66 -5.08 1.38 -5.01
CA HIS A 66 -6.22 2.07 -5.61
C HIS A 66 -6.98 1.25 -6.66
N PHE A 67 -6.76 -0.05 -6.74
CA PHE A 67 -7.52 -0.90 -7.66
C PHE A 67 -9.02 -0.84 -7.36
N ASP A 68 -9.82 -0.68 -8.42
CA ASP A 68 -11.27 -0.90 -8.34
C ASP A 68 -11.55 -2.37 -8.07
N MET A 69 -11.82 -2.69 -6.81
CA MET A 69 -12.03 -4.07 -6.38
C MET A 69 -13.30 -4.67 -6.98
N GLY A 70 -14.29 -3.86 -7.33
CA GLY A 70 -15.47 -4.33 -8.06
C GLY A 70 -15.13 -4.80 -9.46
N LEU A 71 -14.24 -4.09 -10.14
CA LEU A 71 -13.72 -4.49 -11.45
C LEU A 71 -12.83 -5.73 -11.34
N VAL A 72 -11.91 -5.77 -10.37
CA VAL A 72 -11.03 -6.92 -10.10
C VAL A 72 -11.86 -8.19 -9.86
N ASP A 73 -12.86 -8.14 -9.00
CA ASP A 73 -13.74 -9.26 -8.69
C ASP A 73 -14.54 -9.71 -9.92
N SER A 74 -15.06 -8.75 -10.69
CA SER A 74 -15.83 -9.01 -11.91
C SER A 74 -15.00 -9.69 -13.00
N LEU A 75 -13.78 -9.22 -13.24
CA LEU A 75 -12.91 -9.75 -14.29
C LEU A 75 -12.28 -11.10 -13.91
N SER A 76 -11.90 -11.27 -12.64
CA SER A 76 -11.29 -12.51 -12.16
C SER A 76 -12.32 -13.61 -11.87
N GLY A 77 -13.58 -13.25 -11.64
CA GLY A 77 -14.63 -14.16 -11.15
C GLY A 77 -14.39 -14.65 -9.73
N GLN A 78 -13.54 -13.98 -8.97
CA GLN A 78 -13.17 -14.30 -7.59
C GLN A 78 -13.28 -13.04 -6.73
N SER A 79 -13.52 -13.22 -5.42
CA SER A 79 -13.46 -12.10 -4.48
C SER A 79 -12.04 -11.89 -4.01
N TRP A 80 -11.58 -10.64 -4.06
CA TRP A 80 -10.25 -10.23 -3.66
C TRP A 80 -10.31 -9.22 -2.51
N GLN A 81 -9.32 -9.28 -1.65
CA GLN A 81 -9.14 -8.28 -0.59
C GLN A 81 -7.83 -7.55 -0.79
N ASN A 82 -7.91 -6.21 -0.95
CA ASN A 82 -6.76 -5.37 -1.19
C ASN A 82 -6.17 -4.88 0.15
N LEU A 83 -4.97 -5.34 0.44
CA LEU A 83 -4.18 -4.97 1.61
C LEU A 83 -2.95 -4.12 1.25
N ALA A 84 -2.76 -3.78 -0.03
CA ALA A 84 -1.72 -2.88 -0.49
C ALA A 84 -1.92 -1.47 0.11
N PHE A 85 -0.85 -0.74 0.37
CA PHE A 85 -0.95 0.59 1.00
C PHE A 85 0.13 1.55 0.52
N GLY A 86 -0.18 2.84 0.56
CA GLY A 86 0.68 3.88 0.04
C GLY A 86 2.11 3.85 0.61
N GLY A 87 3.09 3.87 -0.29
CA GLY A 87 4.50 3.92 0.06
C GLY A 87 5.03 2.68 0.78
N ALA A 88 4.44 1.51 0.59
CA ALA A 88 4.98 0.27 1.13
C ALA A 88 6.33 -0.05 0.48
N SER A 89 7.32 -0.40 1.29
CA SER A 89 8.56 -1.01 0.81
C SER A 89 8.34 -2.51 0.56
N LEU A 90 9.25 -3.14 -0.19
CA LEU A 90 9.21 -4.59 -0.34
C LEU A 90 9.31 -5.30 1.03
N LYS A 91 10.11 -4.76 1.96
CA LYS A 91 10.18 -5.27 3.33
C LYS A 91 8.79 -5.31 3.99
N GLU A 92 8.08 -4.19 3.98
CA GLU A 92 6.74 -4.08 4.60
C GLU A 92 5.72 -4.99 3.92
N THR A 93 5.80 -5.11 2.60
CA THR A 93 4.96 -6.03 1.83
C THR A 93 5.20 -7.49 2.21
N LEU A 94 6.47 -7.89 2.36
CA LEU A 94 6.85 -9.24 2.77
C LEU A 94 6.53 -9.52 4.24
N ASP A 95 6.73 -8.54 5.13
CA ASP A 95 6.35 -8.67 6.55
C ASP A 95 4.83 -8.87 6.69
N LEU A 96 4.05 -8.13 5.90
CA LEU A 96 2.59 -8.31 5.87
C LEU A 96 2.21 -9.67 5.30
N ALA A 97 2.87 -10.14 4.24
CA ALA A 97 2.64 -11.48 3.68
C ALA A 97 2.88 -12.59 4.73
N ASP A 98 4.00 -12.52 5.43
CA ASP A 98 4.33 -13.46 6.51
C ASP A 98 3.28 -13.41 7.62
N TYR A 99 2.89 -12.22 8.06
CA TYR A 99 1.85 -12.03 9.08
C TYR A 99 0.50 -12.66 8.66
N LEU A 100 0.09 -12.48 7.42
CA LEU A 100 -1.17 -13.02 6.91
C LEU A 100 -1.13 -14.56 6.83
N LEU A 101 -0.04 -15.12 6.33
CA LEU A 101 0.15 -16.58 6.27
C LEU A 101 0.25 -17.21 7.67
N ASP A 102 0.76 -16.47 8.67
CA ASP A 102 0.82 -16.91 10.07
C ASP A 102 -0.49 -16.71 10.84
N SER A 103 -1.46 -16.00 10.27
CA SER A 103 -2.74 -15.66 10.94
C SER A 103 -3.64 -16.85 11.22
N GLY A 104 -3.39 -17.99 10.56
CA GLY A 104 -4.20 -19.20 10.66
C GLY A 104 -5.51 -19.15 9.85
N HIS A 105 -5.70 -18.13 9.02
CA HIS A 105 -6.78 -18.06 8.05
C HIS A 105 -6.35 -18.68 6.72
N ASP A 106 -7.29 -19.28 6.00
CA ASP A 106 -7.03 -19.87 4.69
C ASP A 106 -6.67 -18.79 3.68
N THR A 107 -5.58 -18.99 2.95
CA THR A 107 -5.14 -18.15 1.84
C THR A 107 -5.03 -18.99 0.58
N ASP A 108 -5.84 -18.70 -0.43
CA ASP A 108 -5.81 -19.39 -1.72
C ASP A 108 -4.82 -18.75 -2.68
N THR A 109 -4.82 -17.42 -2.74
CA THR A 109 -3.99 -16.66 -3.66
C THR A 109 -3.38 -15.45 -2.99
N LEU A 110 -2.10 -15.23 -3.22
CA LEU A 110 -1.36 -14.05 -2.80
C LEU A 110 -0.79 -13.35 -4.05
N LEU A 111 -1.25 -12.14 -4.33
CA LEU A 111 -0.68 -11.27 -5.35
C LEU A 111 0.25 -10.28 -4.66
N VAL A 112 1.52 -10.30 -5.04
CA VAL A 112 2.58 -9.49 -4.43
C VAL A 112 3.21 -8.59 -5.48
N GLU A 113 3.23 -7.31 -5.21
CA GLU A 113 3.92 -6.32 -6.03
C GLU A 113 5.41 -6.32 -5.78
N VAL A 114 6.15 -6.27 -6.88
CA VAL A 114 7.60 -6.04 -6.92
C VAL A 114 7.89 -5.04 -8.02
N SER A 115 8.83 -4.14 -7.81
CA SER A 115 9.21 -3.16 -8.83
C SER A 115 10.64 -2.68 -8.62
N PHE A 116 11.19 -2.01 -9.63
CA PHE A 116 12.51 -1.38 -9.46
C PHE A 116 12.54 -0.45 -8.25
N TYR A 117 11.42 0.22 -7.96
CA TYR A 117 11.32 1.18 -6.86
C TYR A 117 11.33 0.50 -5.49
N THR A 118 10.53 -0.55 -5.32
CA THR A 118 10.45 -1.30 -4.05
C THR A 118 11.65 -2.21 -3.82
N LEU A 119 12.39 -2.58 -4.88
CA LEU A 119 13.65 -3.29 -4.81
C LEU A 119 14.86 -2.43 -4.44
N ASN A 120 14.69 -1.10 -4.38
CA ASN A 120 15.77 -0.19 -4.04
C ASN A 120 16.16 -0.29 -2.56
N ALA A 121 17.40 -0.62 -2.26
CA ALA A 121 17.92 -0.68 -0.90
C ALA A 121 17.78 0.67 -0.14
N GLY A 122 17.79 1.78 -0.86
CA GLY A 122 17.51 3.10 -0.31
C GLY A 122 16.04 3.36 0.04
N TYR A 123 15.13 2.48 -0.39
CA TYR A 123 13.70 2.53 -0.09
C TYR A 123 13.29 1.33 0.76
N ASN A 124 13.71 1.33 2.01
CA ASN A 124 13.49 0.23 2.94
C ASN A 124 12.78 0.74 4.20
N THR A 125 11.58 1.30 4.03
CA THR A 125 10.73 1.71 5.15
C THR A 125 10.34 0.50 5.99
N ASP A 126 10.15 0.71 7.29
CA ASP A 126 9.84 -0.33 8.26
C ASP A 126 8.80 0.18 9.26
N ARG A 127 7.57 0.32 8.79
CA ARG A 127 6.42 0.71 9.63
C ARG A 127 5.68 -0.52 10.18
N PHE A 128 5.99 -1.71 9.64
CA PHE A 128 5.22 -2.92 9.94
C PHE A 128 5.32 -3.32 11.42
N ALA A 129 6.49 -3.19 12.04
CA ALA A 129 6.65 -3.48 13.47
C ALA A 129 5.71 -2.63 14.35
N THR A 130 5.55 -1.34 14.03
CA THR A 130 4.60 -0.44 14.71
C THR A 130 3.15 -0.82 14.40
N LEU A 131 2.87 -1.21 13.17
CA LEU A 131 1.56 -1.71 12.76
C LEU A 131 1.19 -2.96 13.55
N GLU A 132 2.06 -3.95 13.61
CA GLU A 132 1.86 -5.21 14.33
C GLU A 132 1.64 -4.97 15.83
N GLU A 133 2.46 -4.11 16.47
CA GLU A 133 2.25 -3.70 17.85
C GLU A 133 0.85 -3.10 18.04
N THR A 134 0.46 -2.21 17.14
CA THR A 134 -0.84 -1.55 17.16
C THR A 134 -1.99 -2.55 17.02
N LEU A 135 -1.86 -3.51 16.10
CA LEU A 135 -2.89 -4.55 15.87
C LEU A 135 -3.08 -5.45 17.10
N ASN A 136 -1.99 -5.74 17.80
CA ASN A 136 -1.97 -6.64 18.96
C ASN A 136 -2.25 -5.93 20.30
N ASN A 137 -2.16 -4.60 20.34
CA ASN A 137 -2.33 -3.82 21.56
C ASN A 137 -3.26 -2.61 21.38
N PRO A 138 -4.55 -2.71 21.78
CA PRO A 138 -5.49 -1.60 21.68
C PRO A 138 -5.04 -0.32 22.40
N LEU A 139 -4.23 -0.42 23.45
CA LEU A 139 -3.70 0.77 24.13
C LEU A 139 -2.64 1.44 23.26
N ALA A 140 -1.77 0.68 22.58
CA ALA A 140 -0.83 1.25 21.61
C ALA A 140 -1.57 2.01 20.51
N TYR A 141 -2.68 1.47 20.01
CA TYR A 141 -3.56 2.16 19.06
C TYR A 141 -4.13 3.45 19.62
N CYS A 142 -4.79 3.39 20.79
CA CYS A 142 -5.42 4.56 21.41
C CYS A 142 -4.45 5.69 21.76
N PHE A 143 -3.22 5.35 22.16
CA PHE A 143 -2.20 6.34 22.55
C PHE A 143 -1.27 6.74 21.39
N ASN A 144 -1.46 6.22 20.19
CA ASN A 144 -0.69 6.65 19.03
C ASN A 144 -1.07 8.08 18.62
N LEU A 145 -0.05 8.95 18.50
CA LEU A 145 -0.27 10.36 18.20
C LEU A 145 -0.92 10.58 16.84
N GLU A 146 -0.46 9.85 15.82
CA GLU A 146 -0.98 9.96 14.45
C GLU A 146 -2.48 9.62 14.41
N TYR A 147 -2.89 8.51 15.01
CA TYR A 147 -4.30 8.12 15.04
C TYR A 147 -5.18 9.08 15.83
N ASN A 148 -4.64 9.72 16.86
CA ASN A 148 -5.35 10.79 17.59
C ASN A 148 -5.52 12.05 16.74
N VAL A 149 -4.50 12.44 15.98
CA VAL A 149 -4.60 13.56 15.02
C VAL A 149 -5.62 13.24 13.94
N ASN A 150 -5.61 12.04 13.38
CA ASN A 150 -6.58 11.60 12.38
C ASN A 150 -8.02 11.64 12.93
N ALA A 151 -8.24 11.14 14.15
CA ALA A 151 -9.55 11.22 14.81
C ALA A 151 -10.02 12.67 15.01
N LEU A 152 -9.10 13.59 15.36
CA LEU A 152 -9.41 15.01 15.47
C LEU A 152 -9.77 15.62 14.10
N THR A 153 -9.05 15.26 13.05
CA THR A 153 -9.36 15.70 11.66
C THR A 153 -10.75 15.26 11.26
N VAL A 154 -11.08 13.96 11.40
CA VAL A 154 -12.43 13.44 11.12
C VAL A 154 -13.51 14.18 11.92
N ALA A 155 -13.27 14.44 13.20
CA ALA A 155 -14.23 15.19 14.02
C ALA A 155 -14.43 16.62 13.50
N MET A 156 -13.35 17.29 13.09
CA MET A 156 -13.42 18.66 12.56
C MET A 156 -14.14 18.69 11.21
N ASP A 157 -13.89 17.73 10.33
CA ASP A 157 -14.51 17.65 9.02
C ASP A 157 -16.00 17.31 9.13
N THR A 158 -16.35 16.40 10.06
CA THR A 158 -17.76 16.14 10.41
C THR A 158 -18.47 17.41 10.88
N LEU A 159 -17.82 18.22 11.72
CA LEU A 159 -18.39 19.48 12.21
C LEU A 159 -18.52 20.55 11.11
N ARG A 160 -17.64 20.54 10.14
CA ARG A 160 -17.67 21.48 8.99
C ARG A 160 -18.64 21.04 7.90
N GLY A 161 -19.09 19.77 7.94
CA GLY A 161 -19.89 19.17 6.86
C GLY A 161 -19.08 18.96 5.58
N THR A 162 -17.75 18.90 5.69
CA THR A 162 -16.88 18.50 4.59
C THR A 162 -16.87 16.97 4.49
N PRO A 163 -16.88 16.38 3.28
CA PRO A 163 -16.68 14.93 3.17
C PRO A 163 -15.34 14.54 3.76
N ASP A 164 -15.25 13.31 4.30
CA ASP A 164 -14.02 12.74 4.84
C ASP A 164 -12.92 12.81 3.79
N THR A 165 -11.99 13.76 3.94
CA THR A 165 -10.86 13.96 3.04
C THR A 165 -9.65 13.12 3.41
N ILE A 166 -9.76 12.28 4.45
CA ILE A 166 -8.62 11.49 4.93
C ILE A 166 -8.22 10.42 3.94
N GLU A 167 -8.98 10.22 2.90
CA GLU A 167 -8.61 9.40 1.74
C GLU A 167 -9.82 9.23 0.83
N SER A 168 -10.12 10.22 0.09
CA SER A 168 -10.40 9.91 -1.27
C SER A 168 -9.04 9.53 -1.88
N GLY A 169 -8.84 8.32 -2.32
CA GLY A 169 -7.78 7.98 -3.24
C GLY A 169 -7.97 8.71 -4.58
N ASP A 170 -8.82 9.69 -4.60
CA ASP A 170 -8.97 10.70 -5.60
C ASP A 170 -7.69 11.54 -5.57
N TRP A 171 -6.70 11.03 -6.27
CA TRP A 171 -5.56 11.80 -6.73
C TRP A 171 -6.16 13.00 -7.41
N VAL A 172 -6.17 14.10 -6.68
CA VAL A 172 -7.01 15.23 -7.01
C VAL A 172 -6.57 15.75 -8.37
N GLU A 173 -7.44 15.62 -9.33
CA GLU A 173 -7.36 16.20 -10.66
C GLU A 173 -6.78 17.62 -10.64
N ALA A 174 -6.99 18.36 -9.55
CA ALA A 174 -6.51 19.71 -9.30
C ALA A 174 -4.99 19.85 -9.25
N ASP A 175 -4.23 18.84 -8.80
CA ASP A 175 -2.78 18.96 -8.61
C ASP A 175 -2.00 18.94 -9.94
N TYR A 176 -2.67 18.58 -11.05
CA TYR A 176 -2.05 18.48 -12.39
C TYR A 176 -2.81 19.27 -13.45
N LEU A 177 -3.63 20.21 -13.03
CA LEU A 177 -4.24 21.17 -13.91
C LEU A 177 -3.34 22.43 -14.03
N ALA A 178 -3.17 22.93 -15.24
CA ALA A 178 -2.67 24.29 -15.43
C ALA A 178 -3.71 25.30 -14.92
N ASP A 179 -3.29 26.56 -14.70
CA ASP A 179 -4.16 27.64 -14.20
C ASP A 179 -5.42 27.85 -15.06
N ASP A 180 -5.40 27.43 -16.31
CA ASP A 180 -6.52 27.48 -17.26
C ASP A 180 -7.41 26.22 -17.24
N GLY A 181 -7.12 25.26 -16.36
CA GLY A 181 -7.85 24.00 -16.24
C GLY A 181 -7.46 22.92 -17.25
N THR A 182 -6.42 23.13 -18.04
CA THR A 182 -5.91 22.08 -18.93
C THR A 182 -5.07 21.05 -18.18
N VAL A 183 -5.24 19.76 -18.50
CA VAL A 183 -4.45 18.67 -17.92
C VAL A 183 -3.01 18.80 -18.40
N LEU A 184 -2.08 18.85 -17.47
CA LEU A 184 -0.65 18.91 -17.79
C LEU A 184 -0.19 17.59 -18.43
N PRO A 185 0.67 17.65 -19.49
CA PRO A 185 1.25 16.45 -20.07
C PRO A 185 2.17 15.73 -19.06
N LEU A 186 2.28 14.42 -19.21
CA LEU A 186 3.05 13.56 -18.29
C LEU A 186 4.48 14.03 -18.06
N HIS A 187 5.19 14.45 -19.10
CA HIS A 187 6.57 14.93 -18.97
C HIS A 187 6.69 16.12 -18.00
N ARG A 188 5.66 16.96 -17.87
CA ARG A 188 5.63 18.06 -16.92
C ARG A 188 5.27 17.60 -15.52
N LYS A 189 4.32 16.67 -15.40
CA LYS A 189 3.99 16.00 -14.14
C LYS A 189 5.20 15.28 -13.57
N LEU A 190 5.94 14.58 -14.43
CA LEU A 190 7.18 13.90 -14.06
C LEU A 190 8.28 14.86 -13.63
N TYR A 191 8.43 16.01 -14.31
CA TYR A 191 9.39 17.01 -13.91
C TYR A 191 9.14 17.50 -12.49
N ASP A 192 7.91 17.72 -12.11
CA ASP A 192 7.54 18.12 -10.75
C ASP A 192 7.76 16.95 -9.76
N TYR A 193 7.56 15.71 -10.18
CA TYR A 193 7.78 14.51 -9.36
C TYR A 193 9.25 14.07 -9.29
N THR A 194 10.09 14.46 -10.26
CA THR A 194 11.52 14.12 -10.28
C THR A 194 12.29 14.65 -9.08
N ALA A 195 11.84 15.73 -8.45
CA ALA A 195 12.40 16.21 -7.20
C ALA A 195 12.32 15.17 -6.06
N THR A 196 11.33 14.30 -6.10
CA THR A 196 11.12 13.25 -5.11
C THR A 196 11.77 11.91 -5.49
N ILE A 197 11.67 11.53 -6.76
CA ILE A 197 12.13 10.22 -7.26
C ILE A 197 13.62 10.21 -7.56
N THR A 198 14.10 11.22 -8.31
CA THR A 198 15.51 11.29 -8.74
C THR A 198 16.50 11.18 -7.60
N PRO A 199 16.34 11.87 -6.45
CA PRO A 199 17.26 11.72 -5.32
C PRO A 199 17.31 10.29 -4.77
N ARG A 200 16.18 9.57 -4.79
CA ARG A 200 16.10 8.18 -4.32
C ARG A 200 16.73 7.19 -5.29
N CYS A 201 16.70 7.50 -6.58
CA CYS A 201 17.25 6.64 -7.63
C CYS A 201 18.74 6.89 -7.89
N LYS A 202 19.30 8.06 -7.54
CA LYS A 202 20.73 8.35 -7.69
C LYS A 202 21.65 7.34 -7.01
N SER A 203 21.24 6.79 -5.90
CA SER A 203 21.99 5.78 -5.14
C SER A 203 21.26 4.44 -5.17
N TRP A 204 20.50 4.18 -6.22
CA TRP A 204 19.77 2.94 -6.34
C TRP A 204 20.74 1.75 -6.32
N ALA A 205 20.40 0.77 -5.51
CA ALA A 205 21.06 -0.52 -5.46
C ALA A 205 20.01 -1.57 -5.15
N LEU A 206 20.18 -2.76 -5.70
CA LEU A 206 19.29 -3.87 -5.40
C LEU A 206 19.35 -4.19 -3.90
N ASN A 207 18.19 -4.31 -3.27
CA ASN A 207 18.07 -4.80 -1.90
C ASN A 207 18.11 -6.33 -1.90
N ASP A 208 19.33 -6.88 -1.91
CA ASP A 208 19.54 -8.33 -1.97
C ASP A 208 18.84 -9.08 -0.83
N GLU A 209 18.76 -8.49 0.36
CA GLU A 209 18.08 -9.10 1.51
C GLU A 209 16.59 -9.30 1.22
N GLN A 210 15.90 -8.25 0.83
CA GLN A 210 14.47 -8.34 0.57
C GLN A 210 14.17 -9.13 -0.72
N PHE A 211 15.05 -9.05 -1.71
CA PHE A 211 14.94 -9.87 -2.90
C PHE A 211 15.04 -11.37 -2.59
N ASN A 212 15.98 -11.78 -1.75
CA ASN A 212 16.08 -13.16 -1.28
C ASN A 212 14.90 -13.58 -0.36
N ARG A 213 14.35 -12.66 0.43
CA ARG A 213 13.12 -12.93 1.19
C ARG A 213 11.93 -13.22 0.29
N LEU A 214 11.80 -12.54 -0.84
CA LEU A 214 10.76 -12.87 -1.84
C LEU A 214 10.87 -14.32 -2.31
N HIS A 215 12.09 -14.82 -2.56
CA HIS A 215 12.30 -16.23 -2.90
C HIS A 215 11.88 -17.17 -1.75
N THR A 216 12.18 -16.78 -0.51
CA THR A 216 11.73 -17.54 0.66
C THR A 216 10.21 -17.58 0.77
N LEU A 217 9.53 -16.45 0.53
CA LEU A 217 8.07 -16.39 0.46
C LEU A 217 7.52 -17.29 -0.65
N ALA A 218 8.14 -17.28 -1.84
CA ALA A 218 7.70 -18.13 -2.95
C ALA A 218 7.78 -19.63 -2.62
N ARG A 219 8.86 -20.06 -1.98
CA ARG A 219 9.00 -21.45 -1.49
C ARG A 219 7.98 -21.79 -0.40
N ARG A 220 7.70 -20.85 0.49
CA ARG A 220 6.67 -21.00 1.51
C ARG A 220 5.28 -21.19 0.88
N CYS A 221 4.90 -20.31 -0.04
CA CYS A 221 3.63 -20.41 -0.76
C CYS A 221 3.51 -21.77 -1.48
N GLN A 222 4.57 -22.21 -2.16
CA GLN A 222 4.60 -23.53 -2.80
C GLN A 222 4.37 -24.66 -1.80
N SER A 223 5.03 -24.64 -0.65
CA SER A 223 4.92 -25.69 0.36
C SER A 223 3.58 -25.72 1.08
N GLU A 224 2.93 -24.56 1.23
CA GLU A 224 1.61 -24.40 1.87
C GLU A 224 0.44 -24.51 0.87
N GLY A 225 0.72 -24.63 -0.43
CA GLY A 225 -0.30 -24.74 -1.48
C GLY A 225 -0.99 -23.42 -1.83
N VAL A 226 -0.38 -22.29 -1.47
CA VAL A 226 -0.86 -20.94 -1.79
C VAL A 226 -0.40 -20.56 -3.19
N ARG A 227 -1.33 -20.12 -4.03
CA ARG A 227 -0.98 -19.62 -5.37
C ARG A 227 -0.36 -18.24 -5.27
N LEU A 228 0.93 -18.12 -5.56
CA LEU A 228 1.60 -16.83 -5.61
C LEU A 228 1.55 -16.24 -7.02
N ILE A 229 1.25 -14.94 -7.10
CA ILE A 229 1.37 -14.11 -8.30
C ILE A 229 2.30 -12.95 -7.94
N VAL A 230 3.41 -12.84 -8.64
CA VAL A 230 4.31 -11.69 -8.53
C VAL A 230 4.03 -10.77 -9.71
N VAL A 231 3.69 -9.51 -9.42
CA VAL A 231 3.39 -8.52 -10.44
C VAL A 231 4.38 -7.36 -10.39
N LEU A 232 4.91 -6.99 -11.55
CA LEU A 232 5.63 -5.74 -11.75
C LEU A 232 4.68 -4.79 -12.47
N PRO A 233 4.14 -3.77 -11.78
CA PRO A 233 3.17 -2.84 -12.39
C PRO A 233 3.83 -2.00 -13.47
N PRO A 234 3.08 -1.53 -14.47
CA PRO A 234 3.64 -0.73 -15.55
C PRO A 234 4.21 0.59 -15.05
N MET A 235 5.17 1.12 -15.77
CA MET A 235 5.70 2.47 -15.62
C MET A 235 5.67 3.20 -16.97
N ALA A 236 5.60 4.52 -16.93
CA ALA A 236 5.67 5.35 -18.13
C ALA A 236 7.06 5.27 -18.77
N ASP A 237 7.12 5.40 -20.10
CA ASP A 237 8.38 5.39 -20.85
C ASP A 237 9.36 6.46 -20.38
N ASN A 238 8.87 7.62 -19.94
CA ASN A 238 9.71 8.68 -19.40
C ASN A 238 10.42 8.26 -18.11
N VAL A 239 9.77 7.50 -17.24
CA VAL A 239 10.42 6.98 -16.03
C VAL A 239 11.55 6.04 -16.39
N ARG A 240 11.32 5.17 -17.36
CA ARG A 240 12.37 4.26 -17.85
C ARG A 240 13.55 5.03 -18.41
N THR A 241 13.31 5.94 -19.35
CA THR A 241 14.39 6.64 -20.09
C THR A 241 15.10 7.72 -19.28
N GLU A 242 14.36 8.49 -18.47
CA GLU A 242 14.91 9.63 -17.74
C GLU A 242 15.42 9.28 -16.34
N VAL A 243 14.98 8.14 -15.79
CA VAL A 243 15.38 7.69 -14.45
C VAL A 243 16.12 6.36 -14.51
N CYS A 244 15.47 5.29 -14.98
CA CYS A 244 16.05 3.95 -14.88
C CYS A 244 17.30 3.78 -15.76
N ASP A 245 17.27 4.26 -17.00
CA ASP A 245 18.43 4.21 -17.92
C ASP A 245 19.58 5.11 -17.43
N VAL A 246 19.25 6.28 -16.90
CA VAL A 246 20.26 7.26 -16.43
C VAL A 246 21.02 6.74 -15.21
N PHE A 247 20.38 6.00 -14.33
CA PHE A 247 20.99 5.50 -13.10
C PHE A 247 21.40 4.01 -13.16
N GLY A 248 21.39 3.39 -14.36
CA GLY A 248 21.80 2.00 -14.55
C GLY A 248 20.83 0.96 -13.94
N ILE A 249 19.61 1.37 -13.59
CA ILE A 249 18.59 0.51 -13.02
C ILE A 249 18.12 -0.51 -14.06
N THR A 250 17.90 -0.05 -15.29
CA THR A 250 17.49 -0.89 -16.42
C THR A 250 18.42 -2.07 -16.62
N GLU A 251 19.72 -1.84 -16.59
CA GLU A 251 20.74 -2.89 -16.76
C GLU A 251 20.63 -3.95 -15.65
N THR A 252 20.45 -3.52 -14.39
CA THR A 252 20.32 -4.43 -13.26
C THR A 252 19.01 -5.20 -13.31
N MET A 253 17.90 -4.51 -13.61
CA MET A 253 16.59 -5.15 -13.69
C MET A 253 16.54 -6.20 -14.81
N GLN A 254 16.92 -5.82 -16.02
CA GLN A 254 16.87 -6.73 -17.19
C GLN A 254 17.99 -7.78 -17.18
N GLY A 255 19.18 -7.43 -16.68
CA GLY A 255 20.33 -8.34 -16.68
C GLY A 255 20.37 -9.32 -15.48
N THR A 256 19.73 -8.98 -14.38
CA THR A 256 19.82 -9.80 -13.16
C THR A 256 18.46 -10.10 -12.55
N VAL A 257 17.65 -9.09 -12.25
CA VAL A 257 16.42 -9.28 -11.45
C VAL A 257 15.38 -10.10 -12.22
N LEU A 258 15.03 -9.70 -13.44
CA LEU A 258 14.00 -10.39 -14.22
C LEU A 258 14.39 -11.84 -14.59
N PRO A 259 15.63 -12.12 -15.04
CA PRO A 259 16.05 -13.52 -15.26
C PRO A 259 16.00 -14.36 -13.97
N THR A 260 16.32 -13.77 -12.82
CA THR A 260 16.25 -14.46 -11.53
C THR A 260 14.81 -14.72 -11.11
N LEU A 261 13.91 -13.73 -11.26
CA LEU A 261 12.48 -13.91 -10.98
C LEU A 261 11.85 -14.99 -11.89
N ALA A 262 12.22 -15.01 -13.17
CA ALA A 262 11.75 -16.05 -14.09
C ALA A 262 12.22 -17.45 -13.68
N ALA A 263 13.50 -17.59 -13.27
CA ALA A 263 14.03 -18.86 -12.78
C ALA A 263 13.32 -19.31 -11.48
N TRP A 264 13.04 -18.38 -10.57
CA TRP A 264 12.29 -18.69 -9.33
C TRP A 264 10.82 -19.01 -9.60
N ALA A 265 10.21 -18.38 -10.63
CA ALA A 265 8.87 -18.72 -11.07
C ALA A 265 8.78 -20.16 -11.57
N ASP A 266 9.77 -20.59 -12.35
CA ASP A 266 9.89 -21.98 -12.81
C ASP A 266 10.16 -22.95 -11.64
N GLU A 267 11.03 -22.57 -10.69
CA GLU A 267 11.37 -23.40 -9.52
C GLU A 267 10.20 -23.56 -8.55
N CYS A 268 9.53 -22.44 -8.20
CA CYS A 268 8.51 -22.41 -7.17
C CYS A 268 7.07 -22.50 -7.71
N GLY A 269 6.89 -22.44 -9.03
CA GLY A 269 5.58 -22.56 -9.67
C GLY A 269 4.68 -21.33 -9.51
N PHE A 270 5.23 -20.14 -9.29
CA PHE A 270 4.43 -18.93 -9.22
C PHE A 270 4.24 -18.27 -10.60
N THR A 271 3.21 -17.44 -10.70
CA THR A 271 2.96 -16.65 -11.92
C THR A 271 3.72 -15.33 -11.83
N LEU A 272 4.54 -15.03 -12.84
CA LEU A 272 5.23 -13.74 -12.97
C LEU A 272 4.51 -12.89 -14.03
N LEU A 273 4.04 -11.71 -13.64
CA LEU A 273 3.40 -10.73 -14.53
C LEU A 273 4.31 -9.50 -14.60
N ASP A 274 5.10 -9.41 -15.66
CA ASP A 274 6.00 -8.27 -15.89
C ASP A 274 5.35 -7.27 -16.84
N TYR A 275 4.76 -6.21 -16.29
CA TYR A 275 4.25 -5.07 -17.03
C TYR A 275 5.18 -3.85 -16.95
N GLU A 276 6.24 -3.93 -16.16
CA GLU A 276 7.20 -2.83 -15.98
C GLU A 276 8.24 -2.80 -17.10
N TRP A 277 8.74 -3.98 -17.50
CA TRP A 277 9.86 -4.11 -18.43
C TRP A 277 9.50 -4.89 -19.72
N GLY A 278 8.60 -5.83 -19.66
CA GLY A 278 8.32 -6.78 -20.73
C GLY A 278 6.92 -6.71 -21.32
N GLY A 279 5.96 -6.17 -20.59
CA GLY A 279 4.56 -6.16 -21.00
C GLY A 279 4.11 -4.79 -21.47
N SER A 280 3.60 -4.68 -22.70
CA SER A 280 3.03 -3.42 -23.20
C SER A 280 1.51 -3.41 -22.99
N VAL A 281 1.07 -2.91 -21.84
CA VAL A 281 -0.35 -2.60 -21.58
C VAL A 281 -0.63 -1.11 -21.70
N ILE A 282 0.42 -0.29 -21.78
CA ILE A 282 0.33 1.16 -21.91
C ILE A 282 0.40 1.52 -23.40
N THR A 283 -0.56 2.31 -23.85
CA THR A 283 -0.68 2.78 -25.23
C THR A 283 -0.62 4.30 -25.35
N ASP A 284 -0.78 5.02 -24.26
CA ASP A 284 -0.77 6.48 -24.21
C ASP A 284 -0.36 6.92 -22.79
N ASP A 285 0.94 7.18 -22.62
CA ASP A 285 1.52 7.58 -21.32
C ASP A 285 0.85 8.84 -20.75
N ASP A 286 0.58 9.84 -21.59
CA ASP A 286 0.03 11.12 -21.14
C ASP A 286 -1.38 10.98 -20.55
N LYS A 287 -2.14 9.97 -21.01
CA LYS A 287 -3.49 9.72 -20.51
C LYS A 287 -3.55 8.67 -19.42
N GLN A 288 -2.77 7.60 -19.56
CA GLN A 288 -2.89 6.44 -18.68
C GLN A 288 -2.14 6.60 -17.37
N PHE A 289 -1.18 7.52 -17.29
CA PHE A 289 -0.47 7.80 -16.05
C PHE A 289 -0.84 9.15 -15.47
N PHE A 290 -0.95 9.16 -14.16
CA PHE A 290 -1.09 10.35 -13.36
C PHE A 290 0.26 11.08 -13.16
N ASP A 291 1.33 10.34 -12.85
CA ASP A 291 2.66 10.87 -12.53
C ASP A 291 3.82 10.03 -13.08
N GLY A 292 3.53 9.08 -13.93
CA GLY A 292 4.48 8.15 -14.52
C GLY A 292 4.64 6.83 -13.78
N PHE A 293 4.15 6.72 -12.55
CA PHE A 293 4.13 5.50 -11.73
C PHE A 293 2.71 5.03 -11.44
N HIS A 294 1.82 5.97 -11.13
CA HIS A 294 0.44 5.66 -10.81
C HIS A 294 -0.41 5.76 -12.07
N LEU A 295 -1.17 4.71 -12.34
CA LEU A 295 -2.16 4.72 -13.39
C LEU A 295 -3.29 5.68 -13.02
N ASP A 296 -3.76 6.45 -14.00
CA ASP A 296 -4.94 7.29 -13.83
C ASP A 296 -6.18 6.39 -13.81
N GLU A 297 -6.98 6.47 -12.76
CA GLU A 297 -8.17 5.64 -12.57
C GLU A 297 -9.21 5.78 -13.71
N ARG A 298 -9.17 6.88 -14.42
CA ARG A 298 -10.11 7.16 -15.54
C ARG A 298 -9.72 6.48 -16.85
N TYR A 299 -8.43 6.23 -17.07
CA TYR A 299 -7.91 5.79 -18.37
C TYR A 299 -6.89 4.66 -18.31
N GLY A 300 -6.36 4.37 -17.14
CA GLY A 300 -5.25 3.42 -16.95
C GLY A 300 -5.66 2.11 -16.27
N LEU A 301 -6.84 2.05 -15.71
CA LEU A 301 -7.36 0.84 -15.03
C LEU A 301 -8.40 0.13 -15.87
#